data_415101c924a9f947556cc18ad58566e1
#
_entry.id   415101c924a9f947556cc18ad58566e1
#
_cell.length_a   1.000
_cell.length_b   1.000
_cell.length_c   1.000
_cell.angle_alpha   90.00
_cell.angle_beta   90.00
_cell.angle_gamma   90.00
#
_symmetry.space_group_name_H-M   'P 1'
#
loop_
_entity.id
_entity.type
_entity.pdbx_description
1 polymer ?
#
loop_
_entity_poly.entity_id
_entity_poly.type
_entity_poly.pdbx_seq_one_letter_code
_entity_poly.pdbx_strand_id
1 'polypeptide(L)'
;MVINELVYIHGYNHQPELSFLKFPNQTKTIEHCETVVVSPYGFDVDLYKRDLMGFLNDGRKLIIDASTEIIGKLTIDFVLDLEDSSLITVYANTYELEFENDINSIRTKGGNVVFLPFFIKYMDQYKPMYSDKDIKHKDYLFLSGKSKPLRTSMVGLLSHHNLIGNGHVSFFGDGVTNNKGNFFYDKTSDYLNEVGITESQKIKIKDGLSKLPKKLVLDVNNLTHGISHTRYYNGDYYKVVDFVIVVESDVSEGLHFITEKTMKCIQQDKKFILLSSKGSLTNLKHEVKEHLNLDITHLTDWCDTSYDEIGDIWKRLDKIINIIEDKILN
;
A
#
# COMPACT_ATOMS: atom_id res chain seq x y z
N MET A 1 4.50 5.22 -26.78
CA MET A 1 5.23 4.05 -27.30
C MET A 1 4.17 3.04 -27.75
N VAL A 2 4.17 2.63 -29.02
CA VAL A 2 3.26 1.58 -29.50
C VAL A 2 4.07 0.28 -29.37
N ILE A 3 3.59 -0.63 -28.51
CA ILE A 3 4.17 -1.96 -28.36
C ILE A 3 3.34 -2.86 -29.25
N ASN A 4 3.93 -3.40 -30.30
CA ASN A 4 3.20 -4.13 -31.34
C ASN A 4 2.82 -5.56 -30.93
N GLU A 5 3.64 -6.22 -30.12
CA GLU A 5 3.36 -7.57 -29.62
C GLU A 5 3.88 -7.71 -28.18
N LEU A 6 3.03 -8.21 -27.31
CA LEU A 6 3.32 -8.31 -25.88
C LEU A 6 2.83 -9.64 -25.33
N VAL A 7 3.66 -10.31 -24.57
CA VAL A 7 3.26 -11.41 -23.68
C VAL A 7 3.41 -10.98 -22.23
N TYR A 8 2.37 -11.24 -21.47
CA TYR A 8 2.35 -11.03 -20.03
C TYR A 8 2.54 -12.35 -19.31
N ILE A 9 3.61 -12.47 -18.52
CA ILE A 9 3.87 -13.65 -17.71
C ILE A 9 3.41 -13.35 -16.29
N HIS A 10 2.38 -14.07 -15.85
CA HIS A 10 1.81 -13.96 -14.51
C HIS A 10 2.33 -15.02 -13.56
N GLY A 11 2.70 -14.61 -12.34
CA GLY A 11 2.87 -15.52 -11.22
C GLY A 11 1.57 -15.94 -10.53
N TYR A 12 0.48 -15.17 -10.67
CA TYR A 12 -0.87 -15.44 -10.12
C TYR A 12 -1.95 -14.79 -10.98
N ASN A 13 -3.21 -15.30 -10.90
CA ASN A 13 -4.41 -14.92 -11.65
C ASN A 13 -4.88 -13.44 -11.49
N HIS A 14 -3.99 -12.47 -11.42
CA HIS A 14 -4.34 -11.06 -11.40
C HIS A 14 -4.25 -10.49 -12.82
N GLN A 15 -5.27 -9.72 -13.21
CA GLN A 15 -5.22 -8.96 -14.46
C GLN A 15 -4.08 -7.94 -14.38
N PRO A 16 -3.36 -7.70 -15.50
CA PRO A 16 -2.26 -6.78 -15.53
C PRO A 16 -2.70 -5.38 -15.08
N GLU A 17 -2.03 -4.87 -14.08
CA GLU A 17 -2.31 -3.52 -13.57
C GLU A 17 -1.84 -2.44 -14.54
N LEU A 18 -0.91 -2.75 -15.43
CA LEU A 18 -0.54 -1.94 -16.60
C LEU A 18 -1.64 -1.87 -17.68
N SER A 19 -2.92 -2.05 -17.31
CA SER A 19 -4.04 -1.83 -18.25
C SER A 19 -4.09 -0.41 -18.84
N PHE A 20 -3.33 0.54 -18.27
CA PHE A 20 -3.12 1.87 -18.84
C PHE A 20 -2.21 1.88 -20.08
N LEU A 21 -1.31 0.92 -20.20
CA LEU A 21 -0.63 0.65 -21.45
C LEU A 21 -1.62 -0.12 -22.31
N LYS A 22 -2.34 0.56 -23.19
CA LYS A 22 -3.23 -0.09 -24.14
C LYS A 22 -2.36 -0.95 -25.07
N PHE A 23 -2.37 -2.25 -24.83
CA PHE A 23 -1.73 -3.23 -25.67
C PHE A 23 -2.72 -3.69 -26.75
N PRO A 24 -2.51 -3.33 -28.02
CA PRO A 24 -3.46 -3.65 -29.05
C PRO A 24 -3.55 -5.15 -29.35
N ASN A 25 -2.50 -5.91 -29.09
CA ASN A 25 -2.47 -7.35 -29.38
C ASN A 25 -1.74 -8.11 -28.26
N GLN A 26 -2.49 -8.88 -27.47
CA GLN A 26 -1.91 -9.89 -26.58
C GLN A 26 -1.77 -11.20 -27.36
N THR A 27 -0.55 -11.63 -27.62
CA THR A 27 -0.31 -12.97 -28.15
C THR A 27 -0.25 -13.97 -26.98
N LYS A 28 -0.78 -15.17 -27.21
CA LYS A 28 -0.78 -16.24 -26.20
C LYS A 28 0.53 -17.02 -26.16
N THR A 29 1.49 -16.72 -27.02
CA THR A 29 2.74 -17.47 -27.16
C THR A 29 3.95 -16.53 -27.02
N ILE A 30 4.81 -16.89 -26.12
CA ILE A 30 6.06 -16.17 -25.82
C ILE A 30 7.01 -16.14 -27.04
N GLU A 31 6.88 -17.11 -27.94
CA GLU A 31 7.81 -17.36 -29.04
C GLU A 31 7.88 -16.21 -30.08
N HIS A 32 6.83 -15.40 -30.17
CA HIS A 32 6.69 -14.37 -31.23
C HIS A 32 6.58 -12.93 -30.72
N CYS A 33 6.79 -12.69 -29.41
CA CYS A 33 6.65 -11.33 -28.87
C CYS A 33 7.96 -10.56 -28.88
N GLU A 34 7.90 -9.26 -29.22
CA GLU A 34 9.03 -8.34 -29.13
C GLU A 34 9.28 -7.84 -27.70
N THR A 35 8.27 -7.89 -26.85
CA THR A 35 8.32 -7.36 -25.49
C THR A 35 7.65 -8.33 -24.53
N VAL A 36 8.35 -8.66 -23.46
CA VAL A 36 7.85 -9.45 -22.35
C VAL A 36 7.58 -8.54 -21.16
N VAL A 37 6.42 -8.68 -20.53
CA VAL A 37 6.10 -7.99 -19.27
C VAL A 37 5.99 -9.00 -18.16
N VAL A 38 6.72 -8.77 -17.07
CA VAL A 38 6.66 -9.59 -15.87
C VAL A 38 6.23 -8.74 -14.69
N SER A 39 5.37 -9.30 -13.83
CA SER A 39 5.09 -8.69 -12.53
C SER A 39 5.92 -9.38 -11.47
N PRO A 40 6.71 -8.67 -10.67
CA PRO A 40 7.50 -9.26 -9.60
C PRO A 40 6.63 -9.83 -8.47
N TYR A 41 5.35 -9.48 -8.44
CA TYR A 41 4.42 -9.99 -7.43
C TYR A 41 4.06 -11.46 -7.69
N GLY A 42 4.68 -12.35 -6.92
CA GLY A 42 4.51 -13.80 -7.07
C GLY A 42 5.33 -14.40 -8.23
N PHE A 43 6.21 -13.61 -8.83
CA PHE A 43 7.14 -14.06 -9.84
C PHE A 43 8.47 -14.40 -9.17
N ASP A 44 8.86 -15.65 -9.24
CA ASP A 44 10.16 -16.10 -8.78
C ASP A 44 11.20 -15.80 -9.89
N VAL A 45 11.90 -14.68 -9.71
CA VAL A 45 12.91 -14.24 -10.68
C VAL A 45 14.00 -15.31 -10.88
N ASP A 46 14.40 -16.02 -9.83
CA ASP A 46 15.43 -17.04 -9.91
C ASP A 46 14.98 -18.24 -10.74
N LEU A 47 13.70 -18.65 -10.58
CA LEU A 47 13.12 -19.72 -11.37
C LEU A 47 13.08 -19.40 -12.87
N TYR A 48 12.77 -18.14 -13.22
CA TYR A 48 12.61 -17.72 -14.61
C TYR A 48 13.83 -16.99 -15.18
N LYS A 49 14.88 -16.79 -14.38
CA LYS A 49 16.10 -16.05 -14.77
C LYS A 49 16.66 -16.53 -16.11
N ARG A 50 16.75 -17.86 -16.30
CA ARG A 50 17.26 -18.44 -17.56
C ARG A 50 16.41 -18.06 -18.76
N ASP A 51 15.09 -18.11 -18.64
CA ASP A 51 14.18 -17.82 -19.75
C ASP A 51 14.19 -16.32 -20.07
N LEU A 52 14.23 -15.46 -19.04
CA LEU A 52 14.37 -14.01 -19.20
C LEU A 52 15.71 -13.64 -19.88
N MET A 53 16.80 -14.29 -19.47
CA MET A 53 18.10 -14.12 -20.14
C MET A 53 18.05 -14.56 -21.60
N GLY A 54 17.34 -15.63 -21.93
CA GLY A 54 17.08 -16.05 -23.31
C GLY A 54 16.39 -14.96 -24.13
N PHE A 55 15.36 -14.31 -23.59
CA PHE A 55 14.66 -13.22 -24.26
C PHE A 55 15.55 -12.01 -24.51
N LEU A 56 16.34 -11.62 -23.52
CA LEU A 56 17.26 -10.48 -23.65
C LEU A 56 18.35 -10.78 -24.69
N ASN A 57 18.89 -11.99 -24.71
CA ASN A 57 19.89 -12.42 -25.69
C ASN A 57 19.35 -12.44 -27.12
N ASP A 58 18.05 -12.65 -27.30
CA ASP A 58 17.34 -12.56 -28.58
C ASP A 58 17.06 -11.10 -28.99
N GLY A 59 17.50 -10.11 -28.21
CA GLY A 59 17.27 -8.68 -28.45
C GLY A 59 15.86 -8.21 -28.12
N ARG A 60 15.07 -8.99 -27.38
CA ARG A 60 13.70 -8.64 -26.98
C ARG A 60 13.70 -7.75 -25.74
N LYS A 61 12.68 -6.92 -25.62
CA LYS A 61 12.52 -6.00 -24.50
C LYS A 61 11.86 -6.66 -23.31
N LEU A 62 12.35 -6.35 -22.11
CA LEU A 62 11.75 -6.78 -20.85
C LEU A 62 11.20 -5.58 -20.10
N ILE A 63 9.93 -5.66 -19.73
CA ILE A 63 9.28 -4.71 -18.81
C ILE A 63 9.03 -5.43 -17.50
N ILE A 64 9.55 -4.88 -16.42
CA ILE A 64 9.25 -5.34 -15.06
C ILE A 64 8.23 -4.38 -14.47
N ASP A 65 7.02 -4.89 -14.21
CA ASP A 65 5.91 -4.09 -13.71
C ASP A 65 5.76 -4.23 -12.19
N ALA A 66 6.46 -3.35 -11.48
CA ALA A 66 6.30 -3.13 -10.04
C ALA A 66 5.58 -1.80 -9.73
N SER A 67 4.74 -1.31 -10.65
CA SER A 67 4.13 0.03 -10.55
C SER A 67 3.20 0.22 -9.33
N THR A 68 2.69 -0.86 -8.76
CA THR A 68 1.88 -0.84 -7.54
C THR A 68 2.65 -1.20 -6.27
N GLU A 69 3.95 -1.46 -6.41
CA GLU A 69 4.80 -1.96 -5.34
C GLU A 69 6.06 -1.12 -5.21
N ILE A 70 6.79 -1.36 -4.13
CA ILE A 70 8.16 -0.91 -3.95
C ILE A 70 9.05 -1.84 -4.77
N ILE A 71 10.01 -1.28 -5.51
CA ILE A 71 10.99 -2.13 -6.19
C ILE A 71 11.80 -2.91 -5.15
N GLY A 72 11.72 -4.24 -5.22
CA GLY A 72 12.40 -5.12 -4.27
C GLY A 72 13.81 -5.47 -4.67
N LYS A 73 14.62 -5.88 -3.68
CA LYS A 73 16.03 -6.26 -3.86
C LYS A 73 16.24 -7.32 -4.95
N LEU A 74 15.40 -8.36 -5.00
CA LEU A 74 15.53 -9.42 -6.02
C LEU A 74 15.43 -8.89 -7.45
N THR A 75 14.54 -7.91 -7.68
CA THR A 75 14.41 -7.26 -9.00
C THR A 75 15.65 -6.44 -9.31
N ILE A 76 16.14 -5.69 -8.35
CA ILE A 76 17.35 -4.87 -8.47
C ILE A 76 18.55 -5.75 -8.76
N ASP A 77 18.79 -6.78 -7.98
CA ASP A 77 19.90 -7.72 -8.12
C ASP A 77 19.86 -8.41 -9.50
N PHE A 78 18.68 -8.85 -9.95
CA PHE A 78 18.51 -9.43 -11.29
C PHE A 78 18.97 -8.48 -12.39
N VAL A 79 18.56 -7.20 -12.34
CA VAL A 79 18.93 -6.22 -13.38
C VAL A 79 20.40 -5.83 -13.28
N LEU A 80 20.96 -5.77 -12.06
CA LEU A 80 22.37 -5.46 -11.84
C LEU A 80 23.31 -6.57 -12.33
N ASP A 81 22.87 -7.82 -12.28
CA ASP A 81 23.64 -8.97 -12.79
C ASP A 81 23.83 -8.95 -14.30
N LEU A 82 23.07 -8.13 -15.03
CA LEU A 82 23.20 -7.99 -16.47
C LEU A 82 24.38 -7.09 -16.86
N GLU A 83 25.11 -7.47 -17.89
CA GLU A 83 26.17 -6.61 -18.46
C GLU A 83 25.58 -5.39 -19.15
N ASP A 84 24.47 -5.56 -19.88
CA ASP A 84 23.73 -4.53 -20.58
C ASP A 84 22.25 -4.60 -20.19
N SER A 85 21.73 -3.51 -19.66
CA SER A 85 20.32 -3.38 -19.25
C SER A 85 19.48 -2.56 -20.24
N SER A 86 20.01 -2.19 -21.42
CA SER A 86 19.36 -1.27 -22.36
C SER A 86 18.00 -1.77 -22.88
N LEU A 87 17.75 -3.07 -22.80
CA LEU A 87 16.48 -3.67 -23.21
C LEU A 87 15.46 -3.77 -22.04
N ILE A 88 15.83 -3.27 -20.84
CA ILE A 88 14.99 -3.39 -19.65
C ILE A 88 14.35 -2.06 -19.29
N THR A 89 13.06 -2.10 -18.98
CA THR A 89 12.34 -1.01 -18.31
C THR A 89 11.68 -1.54 -17.06
N VAL A 90 11.98 -0.93 -15.92
CA VAL A 90 11.33 -1.21 -14.64
C VAL A 90 10.37 -0.09 -14.32
N TYR A 91 9.10 -0.40 -14.13
CA TYR A 91 8.12 0.52 -13.56
C TYR A 91 7.97 0.19 -12.08
N ALA A 92 8.11 1.17 -11.21
CA ALA A 92 7.92 1.03 -9.77
C ALA A 92 7.13 2.21 -9.22
N ASN A 93 6.42 2.01 -8.09
CA ASN A 93 5.78 3.13 -7.39
C ASN A 93 6.87 3.99 -6.73
N THR A 94 7.74 3.34 -5.99
CA THR A 94 8.86 3.97 -5.28
C THR A 94 9.97 2.94 -5.01
N TYR A 95 11.00 3.35 -4.30
CA TYR A 95 12.11 2.49 -3.86
C TYR A 95 12.57 2.90 -2.46
N GLU A 96 13.22 1.97 -1.76
CA GLU A 96 13.92 2.28 -0.50
C GLU A 96 15.21 3.05 -0.79
N LEU A 97 15.53 4.06 0.04
CA LEU A 97 16.71 4.92 -0.18
C LEU A 97 18.03 4.16 -0.27
N GLU A 98 18.12 3.01 0.39
CA GLU A 98 19.31 2.14 0.33
C GLU A 98 19.62 1.67 -1.10
N PHE A 99 18.63 1.63 -2.00
CA PHE A 99 18.79 1.19 -3.40
C PHE A 99 19.08 2.32 -4.38
N GLU A 100 19.24 3.56 -3.94
CA GLU A 100 19.47 4.70 -4.84
C GLU A 100 20.72 4.50 -5.73
N ASN A 101 21.81 4.01 -5.14
CA ASN A 101 23.04 3.73 -5.89
C ASN A 101 22.86 2.60 -6.91
N ASP A 102 22.09 1.58 -6.54
CA ASP A 102 21.81 0.44 -7.40
C ASP A 102 20.94 0.84 -8.60
N ILE A 103 19.93 1.69 -8.35
CA ILE A 103 19.08 2.24 -9.41
C ILE A 103 19.90 3.12 -10.38
N ASN A 104 20.82 3.93 -9.86
CA ASN A 104 21.72 4.73 -10.69
C ASN A 104 22.68 3.83 -11.49
N SER A 105 23.13 2.72 -10.93
CA SER A 105 23.94 1.72 -11.63
C SER A 105 23.16 1.05 -12.77
N ILE A 106 21.88 0.70 -12.56
CA ILE A 106 20.99 0.20 -13.62
C ILE A 106 20.90 1.20 -14.77
N ARG A 107 20.66 2.48 -14.45
CA ARG A 107 20.56 3.55 -15.47
C ARG A 107 21.86 3.74 -16.23
N THR A 108 23.01 3.63 -15.56
CA THR A 108 24.33 3.72 -16.19
C THR A 108 24.58 2.58 -17.17
N LYS A 109 24.02 1.39 -16.92
CA LYS A 109 24.05 0.24 -17.85
C LYS A 109 22.98 0.32 -18.96
N GLY A 110 22.33 1.47 -19.13
CA GLY A 110 21.33 1.71 -20.17
C GLY A 110 19.90 1.30 -19.78
N GLY A 111 19.68 0.70 -18.61
CA GLY A 111 18.36 0.33 -18.11
C GLY A 111 17.50 1.55 -17.80
N ASN A 112 16.20 1.42 -18.00
CA ASN A 112 15.24 2.48 -17.71
C ASN A 112 14.46 2.15 -16.44
N VAL A 113 14.60 2.96 -15.39
CA VAL A 113 13.80 2.85 -14.17
C VAL A 113 12.88 4.05 -14.07
N VAL A 114 11.58 3.80 -14.16
CA VAL A 114 10.52 4.80 -14.17
C VAL A 114 9.75 4.72 -12.88
N PHE A 115 9.76 5.79 -12.08
CA PHE A 115 8.91 5.91 -10.91
C PHE A 115 7.57 6.50 -11.33
N LEU A 116 6.51 5.80 -10.94
CA LEU A 116 5.17 6.14 -11.30
C LEU A 116 4.32 6.18 -10.03
N PRO A 117 3.82 7.35 -9.60
CA PRO A 117 2.90 7.43 -8.48
C PRO A 117 1.53 6.84 -8.90
N PHE A 118 1.53 5.51 -9.05
CA PHE A 118 0.45 4.74 -9.69
C PHE A 118 -0.92 5.05 -9.07
N PHE A 119 -1.00 4.97 -7.76
CA PHE A 119 -2.27 5.16 -7.06
C PHE A 119 -2.82 6.57 -7.22
N ILE A 120 -1.94 7.57 -7.31
CA ILE A 120 -2.35 8.97 -7.54
C ILE A 120 -2.84 9.14 -8.97
N LYS A 121 -2.04 8.74 -9.96
CA LYS A 121 -2.37 8.91 -11.38
C LYS A 121 -3.62 8.16 -11.82
N TYR A 122 -3.91 7.04 -11.20
CA TYR A 122 -5.03 6.17 -11.57
C TYR A 122 -6.13 6.11 -10.50
N MET A 123 -6.28 7.17 -9.73
CA MET A 123 -7.28 7.29 -8.66
C MET A 123 -8.71 7.04 -9.16
N ASP A 124 -9.02 7.41 -10.40
CA ASP A 124 -10.33 7.23 -11.04
C ASP A 124 -10.71 5.75 -11.27
N GLN A 125 -9.74 4.83 -11.18
CA GLN A 125 -10.00 3.39 -11.25
C GLN A 125 -10.67 2.84 -9.99
N TYR A 126 -10.58 3.55 -8.85
CA TYR A 126 -11.23 3.14 -7.62
C TYR A 126 -12.70 3.54 -7.67
N LYS A 127 -13.57 2.54 -7.54
CA LYS A 127 -15.02 2.75 -7.66
C LYS A 127 -15.70 2.49 -6.33
N PRO A 128 -16.27 3.52 -5.70
CA PRO A 128 -17.09 3.30 -4.52
C PRO A 128 -18.36 2.57 -4.93
N MET A 129 -18.71 1.55 -4.16
CA MET A 129 -20.00 0.89 -4.24
C MET A 129 -20.84 1.38 -3.06
N TYR A 130 -22.09 1.65 -3.33
CA TYR A 130 -23.05 2.07 -2.32
C TYR A 130 -24.15 1.02 -2.20
N SER A 131 -24.62 0.85 -0.97
CA SER A 131 -25.76 -0.01 -0.66
C SER A 131 -26.84 0.83 0.00
N ASP A 132 -28.08 0.36 -0.03
CA ASP A 132 -29.20 1.01 0.64
C ASP A 132 -29.24 0.70 2.16
N LYS A 133 -28.11 0.24 2.71
CA LYS A 133 -28.03 -0.09 4.15
C LYS A 133 -27.97 1.18 4.98
N ASP A 134 -28.80 1.24 5.99
CA ASP A 134 -28.74 2.26 7.03
C ASP A 134 -27.52 1.94 7.94
N ILE A 135 -26.44 2.69 7.77
CA ILE A 135 -25.22 2.59 8.57
C ILE A 135 -25.20 3.73 9.55
N LYS A 136 -25.12 3.42 10.83
CA LYS A 136 -25.07 4.43 11.91
C LYS A 136 -23.82 5.31 11.74
N HIS A 137 -23.98 6.61 11.91
CA HIS A 137 -22.88 7.56 11.96
C HIS A 137 -21.88 7.24 13.08
N LYS A 138 -20.58 7.43 12.82
CA LYS A 138 -19.47 7.27 13.77
C LYS A 138 -18.45 8.39 13.55
N ASP A 139 -17.57 8.60 14.53
CA ASP A 139 -16.56 9.66 14.43
C ASP A 139 -15.50 9.32 13.34
N TYR A 140 -15.09 8.04 13.25
CA TYR A 140 -14.06 7.68 12.30
C TYR A 140 -14.25 6.31 11.65
N LEU A 141 -13.49 6.12 10.54
CA LEU A 141 -13.34 4.86 9.83
C LEU A 141 -11.87 4.39 9.92
N PHE A 142 -11.65 3.14 10.31
CA PHE A 142 -10.34 2.50 10.23
C PHE A 142 -10.45 1.13 9.58
N LEU A 143 -9.87 0.99 8.40
CA LEU A 143 -9.90 -0.24 7.61
C LEU A 143 -8.51 -0.90 7.57
N SER A 144 -8.39 -2.05 8.19
CA SER A 144 -7.19 -2.87 8.17
C SER A 144 -7.52 -4.31 7.77
N GLY A 145 -7.15 -4.69 6.55
CA GLY A 145 -7.38 -6.07 6.07
C GLY A 145 -6.34 -7.06 6.61
N LYS A 146 -5.06 -6.76 6.44
CA LYS A 146 -3.97 -7.61 6.92
C LYS A 146 -3.40 -7.05 8.21
N SER A 147 -3.03 -7.94 9.14
CA SER A 147 -2.24 -7.52 10.29
C SER A 147 -0.83 -7.16 9.80
N LYS A 148 -0.51 -5.89 9.97
CA LYS A 148 0.86 -5.38 9.90
C LYS A 148 1.15 -4.72 11.24
N PRO A 149 2.40 -4.68 11.68
CA PRO A 149 2.75 -4.23 13.03
C PRO A 149 2.10 -2.90 13.43
N LEU A 150 2.21 -1.87 12.60
CA LEU A 150 1.62 -0.56 12.90
C LEU A 150 0.09 -0.55 12.87
N ARG A 151 -0.54 -1.33 11.99
CA ARG A 151 -2.00 -1.45 11.96
C ARG A 151 -2.52 -2.16 13.20
N THR A 152 -1.81 -3.21 13.61
CA THR A 152 -2.13 -3.95 14.83
C THR A 152 -1.91 -3.06 16.06
N SER A 153 -0.84 -2.28 16.09
CA SER A 153 -0.57 -1.34 17.18
C SER A 153 -1.61 -0.22 17.23
N MET A 154 -2.03 0.32 16.09
CA MET A 154 -3.10 1.32 16.01
C MET A 154 -4.41 0.78 16.62
N VAL A 155 -4.84 -0.42 16.21
CA VAL A 155 -6.05 -1.06 16.77
C VAL A 155 -5.91 -1.31 18.27
N GLY A 156 -4.74 -1.78 18.71
CA GLY A 156 -4.46 -2.00 20.12
C GLY A 156 -4.57 -0.71 20.95
N LEU A 157 -3.98 0.38 20.46
CA LEU A 157 -4.04 1.68 21.15
C LEU A 157 -5.46 2.27 21.12
N LEU A 158 -6.17 2.23 20.01
CA LEU A 158 -7.58 2.64 19.94
C LEU A 158 -8.43 1.87 20.95
N SER A 159 -8.18 0.58 21.13
CA SER A 159 -8.86 -0.24 22.12
C SER A 159 -8.45 0.10 23.55
N HIS A 160 -7.15 0.30 23.80
CA HIS A 160 -6.64 0.67 25.12
C HIS A 160 -7.26 1.98 25.62
N HIS A 161 -7.39 2.97 24.74
CA HIS A 161 -8.00 4.27 25.01
C HIS A 161 -9.54 4.27 24.93
N ASN A 162 -10.19 3.10 24.80
CA ASN A 162 -11.64 2.92 24.69
C ASN A 162 -12.28 3.64 23.49
N LEU A 163 -11.54 3.89 22.43
CA LEU A 163 -11.99 4.62 21.24
C LEU A 163 -12.65 3.71 20.17
N ILE A 164 -12.52 2.39 20.27
CA ILE A 164 -13.06 1.43 19.27
C ILE A 164 -14.56 1.61 19.04
N GLY A 165 -15.31 1.93 20.09
CA GLY A 165 -16.75 2.15 20.03
C GLY A 165 -17.17 3.37 19.20
N ASN A 166 -16.28 4.33 19.04
CA ASN A 166 -16.49 5.57 18.32
C ASN A 166 -16.27 5.44 16.80
N GLY A 167 -15.63 4.35 16.36
CA GLY A 167 -15.29 4.15 14.95
C GLY A 167 -16.00 2.98 14.30
N HIS A 168 -16.05 3.03 12.98
CA HIS A 168 -16.19 1.85 12.14
C HIS A 168 -14.82 1.22 11.95
N VAL A 169 -14.54 0.15 12.68
CA VAL A 169 -13.22 -0.49 12.67
C VAL A 169 -13.31 -1.87 12.01
N SER A 170 -12.47 -2.11 11.02
CA SER A 170 -12.28 -3.42 10.41
C SER A 170 -10.84 -3.88 10.60
N PHE A 171 -10.66 -5.03 11.22
CA PHE A 171 -9.36 -5.64 11.46
C PHE A 171 -9.49 -7.16 11.34
N PHE A 172 -8.99 -7.70 10.23
CA PHE A 172 -9.14 -9.15 9.97
C PHE A 172 -8.06 -9.97 10.65
N GLY A 173 -6.95 -9.37 10.86
CA GLY A 173 -5.78 -10.08 11.33
C GLY A 173 -5.22 -11.09 10.33
N ASP A 174 -4.25 -11.89 10.77
CA ASP A 174 -3.75 -13.05 10.02
C ASP A 174 -4.66 -14.29 10.17
N GLY A 175 -5.88 -14.09 10.65
CA GLY A 175 -6.81 -15.16 11.04
C GLY A 175 -7.25 -16.09 9.91
N VAL A 176 -6.70 -15.95 8.70
CA VAL A 176 -7.00 -16.86 7.58
C VAL A 176 -6.24 -18.18 7.72
N THR A 177 -5.15 -18.24 8.48
CA THR A 177 -4.27 -19.42 8.48
C THR A 177 -4.22 -20.20 9.78
N ASN A 178 -4.77 -19.72 10.89
CA ASN A 178 -4.69 -20.47 12.14
C ASN A 178 -5.94 -20.40 13.00
N ASN A 179 -6.55 -21.55 13.24
CA ASN A 179 -7.60 -21.80 14.24
C ASN A 179 -7.16 -21.59 15.72
N LYS A 180 -5.97 -21.06 15.95
CA LYS A 180 -5.39 -20.82 17.27
C LYS A 180 -5.26 -19.31 17.51
N GLY A 181 -6.27 -18.67 18.02
CA GLY A 181 -6.43 -17.24 18.32
C GLY A 181 -5.27 -16.45 18.97
N ASN A 182 -4.04 -16.97 19.00
CA ASN A 182 -2.85 -16.35 19.61
C ASN A 182 -1.84 -15.80 18.60
N PHE A 183 -2.03 -16.02 17.30
CA PHE A 183 -1.00 -15.75 16.30
C PHE A 183 -0.67 -14.26 16.09
N PHE A 184 -1.63 -13.39 16.33
CA PHE A 184 -1.42 -11.94 16.29
C PHE A 184 -0.43 -11.45 17.31
N TYR A 185 -0.55 -12.04 18.46
CA TYR A 185 0.17 -11.58 19.62
C TYR A 185 1.66 -11.82 19.49
N ASP A 186 2.03 -13.00 19.00
CA ASP A 186 3.44 -13.41 18.94
C ASP A 186 4.21 -12.62 17.85
N LYS A 187 3.65 -12.48 16.64
CA LYS A 187 4.28 -11.67 15.58
C LYS A 187 4.37 -10.18 15.94
N THR A 188 3.31 -9.62 16.49
CA THR A 188 3.33 -8.23 16.94
C THR A 188 4.27 -8.04 18.11
N SER A 189 4.40 -9.03 19.00
CA SER A 189 5.32 -8.99 20.13
C SER A 189 6.77 -9.00 19.66
N ASP A 190 7.13 -9.89 18.74
CA ASP A 190 8.48 -9.98 18.20
C ASP A 190 8.87 -8.70 17.46
N TYR A 191 8.02 -8.21 16.57
CA TYR A 191 8.24 -6.94 15.89
C TYR A 191 8.32 -5.74 16.84
N LEU A 192 7.47 -5.68 17.86
CA LEU A 192 7.53 -4.64 18.86
C LEU A 192 8.84 -4.68 19.65
N ASN A 193 9.53 -5.83 19.72
CA ASN A 193 10.85 -5.94 20.33
C ASN A 193 11.96 -5.45 19.39
N GLU A 194 11.82 -5.62 18.09
CA GLU A 194 12.83 -5.27 17.08
C GLU A 194 12.94 -3.77 16.81
N VAL A 195 11.84 -3.01 16.90
CA VAL A 195 11.79 -1.58 16.49
C VAL A 195 11.91 -0.56 17.63
N GLY A 196 12.43 -0.93 18.78
CA GLY A 196 12.75 0.04 19.85
C GLY A 196 11.55 0.68 20.55
N ILE A 197 10.36 0.10 20.44
CA ILE A 197 9.18 0.55 21.17
C ILE A 197 9.38 0.45 22.70
N THR A 198 8.91 1.43 23.43
CA THR A 198 9.03 1.43 24.90
C THR A 198 8.15 0.33 25.53
N GLU A 199 8.58 -0.18 26.69
CA GLU A 199 7.79 -1.17 27.44
C GLU A 199 6.39 -0.64 27.79
N SER A 200 6.27 0.65 28.11
CA SER A 200 4.97 1.28 28.38
C SER A 200 4.02 1.20 27.18
N GLN A 201 4.52 1.47 25.97
CA GLN A 201 3.73 1.36 24.73
C GLN A 201 3.35 -0.08 24.45
N LYS A 202 4.28 -1.03 24.62
CA LYS A 202 4.00 -2.47 24.48
C LYS A 202 2.86 -2.91 25.40
N ILE A 203 2.90 -2.48 26.67
CA ILE A 203 1.86 -2.80 27.66
C ILE A 203 0.50 -2.26 27.18
N LYS A 204 0.42 -1.00 26.74
CA LYS A 204 -0.81 -0.40 26.25
C LYS A 204 -1.38 -1.13 25.04
N ILE A 205 -0.51 -1.43 24.05
CA ILE A 205 -0.93 -2.17 22.84
C ILE A 205 -1.45 -3.57 23.24
N LYS A 206 -0.70 -4.29 24.09
CA LYS A 206 -1.08 -5.62 24.57
C LYS A 206 -2.40 -5.60 25.33
N ASP A 207 -2.57 -4.66 26.24
CA ASP A 207 -3.84 -4.47 26.98
C ASP A 207 -4.99 -4.23 26.02
N GLY A 208 -4.84 -3.30 25.08
CA GLY A 208 -5.87 -3.02 24.08
C GLY A 208 -6.21 -4.22 23.20
N LEU A 209 -5.22 -4.94 22.69
CA LEU A 209 -5.44 -6.14 21.87
C LEU A 209 -6.18 -7.24 22.64
N SER A 210 -5.91 -7.38 23.95
CA SER A 210 -6.59 -8.38 24.80
C SER A 210 -8.09 -8.12 24.96
N LYS A 211 -8.51 -6.87 24.81
CA LYS A 211 -9.92 -6.42 24.92
C LYS A 211 -10.69 -6.57 23.60
N LEU A 212 -9.98 -6.76 22.48
CA LEU A 212 -10.63 -6.88 21.19
C LEU A 212 -11.39 -8.20 21.05
N PRO A 213 -12.54 -8.20 20.35
CA PRO A 213 -13.15 -9.43 19.90
C PRO A 213 -12.21 -10.15 18.94
N LYS A 214 -12.29 -11.48 18.87
CA LYS A 214 -11.44 -12.31 18.00
C LYS A 214 -11.41 -11.84 16.55
N LYS A 215 -12.44 -11.11 16.11
CA LYS A 215 -12.58 -10.61 14.76
C LYS A 215 -13.42 -9.33 14.76
N LEU A 216 -12.86 -8.26 14.27
CA LEU A 216 -13.55 -7.02 13.92
C LEU A 216 -13.75 -7.00 12.41
N VAL A 217 -14.96 -7.19 11.93
CA VAL A 217 -15.25 -7.21 10.49
C VAL A 217 -16.44 -6.31 10.24
N LEU A 218 -16.21 -5.25 9.51
CA LEU A 218 -17.30 -4.53 8.87
C LEU A 218 -17.85 -5.41 7.74
N ASP A 219 -19.18 -5.37 7.56
CA ASP A 219 -19.86 -6.19 6.56
C ASP A 219 -19.26 -6.01 5.17
N VAL A 220 -18.49 -7.01 4.75
CA VAL A 220 -17.84 -7.08 3.43
C VAL A 220 -18.55 -8.05 2.49
N ASN A 221 -19.75 -8.50 2.84
CA ASN A 221 -20.44 -9.58 2.14
C ASN A 221 -20.72 -9.33 0.66
N ASN A 222 -20.61 -8.10 0.19
CA ASN A 222 -20.78 -7.76 -1.22
C ASN A 222 -19.46 -7.71 -2.01
N LEU A 223 -18.29 -7.91 -1.37
CA LEU A 223 -16.99 -7.80 -2.02
C LEU A 223 -16.36 -9.16 -2.38
N THR A 224 -17.04 -10.27 -2.08
CA THR A 224 -16.46 -11.62 -2.18
C THR A 224 -16.53 -12.26 -3.55
N HIS A 225 -17.10 -11.62 -4.57
CA HIS A 225 -17.28 -12.22 -5.90
C HIS A 225 -16.17 -11.85 -6.89
N GLY A 226 -14.92 -12.18 -6.59
CA GLY A 226 -13.82 -12.11 -7.58
C GLY A 226 -13.42 -10.70 -8.03
N ILE A 227 -13.96 -9.67 -7.41
CA ILE A 227 -13.60 -8.27 -7.67
C ILE A 227 -12.37 -7.92 -6.84
N SER A 228 -11.37 -7.35 -7.46
CA SER A 228 -10.18 -6.86 -6.77
C SER A 228 -10.59 -5.89 -5.65
N HIS A 229 -10.29 -6.23 -4.40
CA HIS A 229 -10.57 -5.40 -3.23
C HIS A 229 -9.91 -4.01 -3.31
N THR A 230 -8.94 -3.84 -4.19
CA THR A 230 -8.24 -2.59 -4.43
C THR A 230 -9.09 -1.63 -5.27
N ARG A 231 -9.78 -2.10 -6.31
CA ARG A 231 -10.53 -1.26 -7.27
C ARG A 231 -11.94 -0.90 -6.83
N TYR A 232 -12.58 -1.76 -6.03
CA TYR A 232 -13.93 -1.54 -5.53
C TYR A 232 -13.93 -1.50 -4.01
N TYR A 233 -14.70 -0.60 -3.42
CA TYR A 233 -14.80 -0.46 -1.98
C TYR A 233 -16.19 0.02 -1.55
N ASN A 234 -16.56 -0.26 -0.30
CA ASN A 234 -17.83 0.21 0.23
C ASN A 234 -17.73 1.70 0.56
N GLY A 235 -18.39 2.53 -0.28
CA GLY A 235 -18.43 3.98 -0.11
C GLY A 235 -19.34 4.46 1.01
N ASP A 236 -20.29 3.62 1.47
CA ASP A 236 -21.25 4.04 2.49
C ASP A 236 -20.58 4.36 3.82
N TYR A 237 -19.55 3.60 4.21
CA TYR A 237 -18.80 3.90 5.43
C TYR A 237 -18.11 5.26 5.39
N TYR A 238 -17.65 5.70 4.22
CA TYR A 238 -17.01 7.02 4.10
C TYR A 238 -18.01 8.16 4.26
N LYS A 239 -19.28 7.94 3.91
CA LYS A 239 -20.34 8.96 4.06
C LYS A 239 -20.72 9.23 5.52
N VAL A 240 -20.67 8.19 6.35
CA VAL A 240 -21.20 8.20 7.71
C VAL A 240 -20.12 8.31 8.79
N VAL A 241 -18.99 8.89 8.44
CA VAL A 241 -17.91 9.21 9.39
C VAL A 241 -17.41 10.63 9.21
N ASP A 242 -16.82 11.21 10.25
CA ASP A 242 -16.22 12.55 10.17
C ASP A 242 -14.85 12.49 9.52
N PHE A 243 -14.04 11.49 9.84
CA PHE A 243 -12.69 11.32 9.28
C PHE A 243 -12.30 9.86 9.11
N VAL A 244 -11.17 9.63 8.46
CA VAL A 244 -10.61 8.30 8.22
C VAL A 244 -9.20 8.22 8.81
N ILE A 245 -8.87 7.11 9.47
CA ILE A 245 -7.52 6.80 9.90
C ILE A 245 -6.91 5.87 8.85
N VAL A 246 -5.85 6.33 8.20
CA VAL A 246 -5.10 5.56 7.20
C VAL A 246 -3.76 5.15 7.77
N VAL A 247 -3.48 3.85 7.76
CA VAL A 247 -2.14 3.31 8.05
C VAL A 247 -1.64 2.64 6.79
N GLU A 248 -0.63 3.23 6.17
CA GLU A 248 -0.06 2.72 4.93
C GLU A 248 0.67 1.39 5.11
N SER A 249 0.99 0.75 4.01
CA SER A 249 1.52 -0.60 4.02
C SER A 249 2.98 -0.66 4.42
N ASP A 250 3.72 0.39 4.10
CA ASP A 250 5.11 0.57 4.47
C ASP A 250 5.34 1.98 5.00
N VAL A 251 6.23 2.08 5.99
CA VAL A 251 6.53 3.32 6.70
C VAL A 251 8.03 3.47 6.94
N SER A 252 8.84 2.76 6.18
CA SER A 252 10.30 2.86 6.22
C SER A 252 10.74 4.31 6.02
N GLU A 253 11.82 4.71 6.67
CA GLU A 253 12.30 6.08 6.61
C GLU A 253 12.68 6.47 5.17
N GLY A 254 12.22 7.63 4.74
CA GLY A 254 12.44 8.14 3.39
C GLY A 254 11.58 7.50 2.29
N LEU A 255 10.75 6.52 2.64
CA LEU A 255 9.85 5.86 1.70
C LEU A 255 8.48 6.52 1.72
N HIS A 256 8.12 7.21 0.64
CA HIS A 256 6.78 7.82 0.48
C HIS A 256 5.85 6.90 -0.31
N PHE A 257 5.46 5.78 0.32
CA PHE A 257 4.61 4.79 -0.33
C PHE A 257 3.13 5.03 0.01
N ILE A 258 2.46 5.73 -0.88
CA ILE A 258 1.02 6.03 -0.80
C ILE A 258 0.24 5.01 -1.64
N THR A 259 -0.81 4.46 -1.06
CA THR A 259 -1.60 3.40 -1.71
C THR A 259 -3.06 3.81 -1.92
N GLU A 260 -3.84 2.87 -2.45
CA GLU A 260 -5.28 3.03 -2.69
C GLU A 260 -6.07 3.47 -1.45
N LYS A 261 -5.56 3.22 -0.23
CA LYS A 261 -6.25 3.57 1.02
C LYS A 261 -6.38 5.08 1.18
N THR A 262 -5.26 5.78 0.98
CA THR A 262 -5.23 7.26 1.00
C THR A 262 -6.01 7.84 -0.17
N MET A 263 -5.87 7.26 -1.37
CA MET A 263 -6.57 7.74 -2.56
C MET A 263 -8.10 7.63 -2.42
N LYS A 264 -8.62 6.61 -1.75
CA LYS A 264 -10.06 6.49 -1.45
C LYS A 264 -10.57 7.64 -0.58
N CYS A 265 -9.77 8.12 0.37
CA CYS A 265 -10.14 9.29 1.18
C CYS A 265 -10.24 10.55 0.32
N ILE A 266 -9.26 10.78 -0.55
CA ILE A 266 -9.24 11.94 -1.46
C ILE A 266 -10.44 11.87 -2.42
N GLN A 267 -10.71 10.71 -3.01
CA GLN A 267 -11.82 10.49 -3.92
C GLN A 267 -13.20 10.73 -3.27
N GLN A 268 -13.32 10.42 -1.97
CA GLN A 268 -14.56 10.61 -1.20
C GLN A 268 -14.64 12.00 -0.54
N ASP A 269 -13.71 12.90 -0.84
CA ASP A 269 -13.61 14.21 -0.21
C ASP A 269 -13.67 14.13 1.32
N LYS A 270 -12.95 13.15 1.89
CA LYS A 270 -13.04 12.80 3.30
C LYS A 270 -11.76 13.19 4.04
N LYS A 271 -11.92 13.92 5.14
CA LYS A 271 -10.84 14.22 6.10
C LYS A 271 -10.14 12.94 6.52
N PHE A 272 -8.82 12.96 6.64
CA PHE A 272 -8.06 11.79 7.08
C PHE A 272 -6.82 12.16 7.90
N ILE A 273 -6.38 11.18 8.69
CA ILE A 273 -5.10 11.17 9.39
C ILE A 273 -4.26 10.08 8.72
N LEU A 274 -3.05 10.41 8.29
CA LEU A 274 -2.16 9.49 7.57
C LEU A 274 -0.99 9.07 8.47
N LEU A 275 -0.92 7.79 8.81
CA LEU A 275 0.27 7.17 9.39
C LEU A 275 1.06 6.50 8.27
N SER A 276 2.18 7.11 7.91
CA SER A 276 3.14 6.66 6.91
C SER A 276 4.55 7.08 7.33
N SER A 277 5.54 7.06 6.45
CA SER A 277 6.89 7.57 6.73
C SER A 277 6.87 9.08 7.03
N LYS A 278 7.94 9.59 7.65
CA LYS A 278 8.09 11.02 7.95
C LYS A 278 7.97 11.86 6.68
N GLY A 279 7.20 12.95 6.73
CA GLY A 279 7.01 13.87 5.61
C GLY A 279 6.06 13.36 4.51
N SER A 280 5.44 12.19 4.69
CA SER A 280 4.56 11.61 3.66
C SER A 280 3.33 12.45 3.39
N LEU A 281 2.79 13.13 4.39
CA LEU A 281 1.61 14.00 4.19
C LEU A 281 1.97 15.23 3.36
N THR A 282 3.13 15.83 3.62
CA THR A 282 3.65 16.96 2.85
C THR A 282 3.94 16.54 1.40
N ASN A 283 4.58 15.40 1.21
CA ASN A 283 4.86 14.86 -0.11
C ASN A 283 3.58 14.52 -0.88
N LEU A 284 2.60 13.90 -0.23
CA LEU A 284 1.30 13.59 -0.83
C LEU A 284 0.59 14.85 -1.35
N LYS A 285 0.58 15.95 -0.59
CA LYS A 285 -0.01 17.22 -1.04
C LYS A 285 0.65 17.72 -2.33
N HIS A 286 1.99 17.64 -2.37
CA HIS A 286 2.76 18.04 -3.54
C HIS A 286 2.42 17.16 -4.76
N GLU A 287 2.48 15.85 -4.65
CA GLU A 287 2.24 14.91 -5.74
C GLU A 287 0.80 14.96 -6.26
N VAL A 288 -0.19 15.07 -5.36
CA VAL A 288 -1.60 15.23 -5.76
C VAL A 288 -1.81 16.53 -6.51
N LYS A 289 -1.16 17.63 -6.06
CA LYS A 289 -1.21 18.92 -6.77
C LYS A 289 -0.55 18.83 -8.14
N GLU A 290 0.60 18.18 -8.23
CA GLU A 290 1.35 18.04 -9.48
C GLU A 290 0.62 17.17 -10.51
N HIS A 291 0.14 16.01 -10.09
CA HIS A 291 -0.39 15.01 -11.01
C HIS A 291 -1.88 15.14 -11.29
N LEU A 292 -2.67 15.65 -10.34
CA LEU A 292 -4.13 15.77 -10.44
C LEU A 292 -4.63 17.21 -10.46
N ASN A 293 -3.75 18.19 -10.21
CA ASN A 293 -4.10 19.59 -10.01
C ASN A 293 -5.16 19.83 -8.90
N LEU A 294 -5.15 18.96 -7.88
CA LEU A 294 -6.06 19.07 -6.73
C LEU A 294 -5.34 19.63 -5.52
N ASP A 295 -6.05 20.47 -4.74
CA ASP A 295 -5.62 20.89 -3.41
C ASP A 295 -6.38 20.10 -2.36
N ILE A 296 -5.65 19.31 -1.57
CA ILE A 296 -6.21 18.46 -0.52
C ILE A 296 -5.98 19.01 0.90
N THR A 297 -5.57 20.27 1.02
CA THR A 297 -5.28 20.90 2.31
C THR A 297 -6.47 20.81 3.27
N HIS A 298 -7.68 21.00 2.77
CA HIS A 298 -8.91 20.91 3.58
C HIS A 298 -9.20 19.51 4.13
N LEU A 299 -8.63 18.45 3.51
CA LEU A 299 -8.76 17.07 3.97
C LEU A 299 -7.71 16.69 5.01
N THR A 300 -6.60 17.40 5.06
CA THR A 300 -5.44 17.06 5.87
C THR A 300 -5.23 18.01 7.05
N ASP A 301 -5.44 19.33 6.87
CA ASP A 301 -5.07 20.35 7.85
C ASP A 301 -6.24 20.71 8.79
N TRP A 302 -7.24 19.85 8.88
CA TRP A 302 -8.36 19.97 9.82
C TRP A 302 -7.97 19.59 11.26
N CYS A 303 -6.79 19.00 11.46
CA CYS A 303 -6.21 18.66 12.76
C CYS A 303 -4.71 19.04 12.80
N ASP A 304 -4.07 18.84 13.96
CA ASP A 304 -2.63 19.06 14.10
C ASP A 304 -1.85 18.06 13.23
N THR A 305 -1.15 18.55 12.21
CA THR A 305 -0.36 17.75 11.28
C THR A 305 1.11 17.62 11.69
N SER A 306 1.51 18.18 12.83
CA SER A 306 2.91 18.12 13.30
C SER A 306 3.42 16.70 13.54
N TYR A 307 2.53 15.73 13.62
CA TYR A 307 2.92 14.31 13.70
C TYR A 307 3.71 13.85 12.48
N ASP A 308 3.47 14.43 11.30
CA ASP A 308 4.13 14.02 10.06
C ASP A 308 5.64 14.30 10.07
N GLU A 309 6.07 15.28 10.87
CA GLU A 309 7.48 15.65 11.03
C GLU A 309 8.24 14.81 12.08
N ILE A 310 7.54 13.98 12.84
CA ILE A 310 8.15 13.15 13.87
C ILE A 310 8.84 11.94 13.20
N GLY A 311 10.18 11.85 13.29
CA GLY A 311 10.97 10.75 12.72
C GLY A 311 10.68 9.40 13.39
N ASP A 312 10.55 9.39 14.72
CA ASP A 312 10.22 8.18 15.47
C ASP A 312 8.76 7.77 15.24
N ILE A 313 8.56 6.62 14.59
CA ILE A 313 7.23 6.13 14.22
C ILE A 313 6.32 5.88 15.42
N TRP A 314 6.88 5.50 16.57
CA TRP A 314 6.12 5.23 17.78
C TRP A 314 5.67 6.51 18.47
N LYS A 315 6.50 7.54 18.51
CA LYS A 315 6.12 8.87 18.98
C LYS A 315 5.06 9.49 18.05
N ARG A 316 5.19 9.23 16.75
CA ARG A 316 4.19 9.65 15.77
C ARG A 316 2.83 8.96 16.01
N LEU A 317 2.86 7.67 16.27
CA LEU A 317 1.67 6.89 16.60
C LEU A 317 0.99 7.41 17.88
N ASP A 318 1.74 7.65 18.95
CA ASP A 318 1.23 8.24 20.20
C ASP A 318 0.61 9.63 19.95
N LYS A 319 1.28 10.47 19.15
CA LYS A 319 0.76 11.80 18.81
C LYS A 319 -0.56 11.70 18.04
N ILE A 320 -0.67 10.76 17.10
CA ILE A 320 -1.90 10.51 16.34
C ILE A 320 -3.02 10.04 17.26
N ILE A 321 -2.76 9.13 18.19
CA ILE A 321 -3.76 8.68 19.17
C ILE A 321 -4.28 9.86 19.99
N ASN A 322 -3.40 10.74 20.47
CA ASN A 322 -3.81 11.93 21.23
C ASN A 322 -4.68 12.88 20.38
N ILE A 323 -4.37 13.05 19.09
CA ILE A 323 -5.19 13.84 18.17
C ILE A 323 -6.57 13.21 17.99
N ILE A 324 -6.65 11.89 17.81
CA ILE A 324 -7.93 11.17 17.67
C ILE A 324 -8.76 11.31 18.93
N GLU A 325 -8.15 11.11 20.10
CA GLU A 325 -8.81 11.25 21.40
C GLU A 325 -9.37 12.66 21.60
N ASP A 326 -8.56 13.68 21.31
CA ASP A 326 -8.98 15.07 21.39
C ASP A 326 -10.17 15.40 20.45
N LYS A 327 -10.17 14.84 19.23
CA LYS A 327 -11.25 15.04 18.25
C LYS A 327 -12.55 14.30 18.58
N ILE A 328 -12.49 13.26 19.37
CA ILE A 328 -13.66 12.48 19.80
C ILE A 328 -14.26 13.05 21.09
N LEU A 329 -13.44 13.60 21.98
CA LEU A 329 -13.88 14.06 23.29
C LEU A 329 -14.32 15.53 23.33
N ASN A 330 -13.90 16.32 22.30
CA ASN A 330 -14.22 17.74 22.14
C ASN A 330 -15.05 18.00 20.90
#